data_620a2c834141f91d03abbef5864168a9
#
_entry.id   620a2c834141f91d03abbef5864168a9
#
_cell.length_a   1.000
_cell.length_b   1.000
_cell.length_c   1.000
_cell.angle_alpha   90.00
_cell.angle_beta   90.00
_cell.angle_gamma   90.00
#
_symmetry.space_group_name_H-M   'P 1'
#
loop_
_entity.id
_entity.type
_entity.pdbx_description
1 polymer ?
#
loop_
_entity_poly.entity_id
_entity_poly.type
_entity_poly.pdbx_seq_one_letter_code
_entity_poly.pdbx_strand_id
1 'polypeptide(L)'
;LFDRGYEELSTVIKYLGGFGVAQENFKVDLTIARGLDYYTGTVYETALLDYPQIGSVCSGGRYDNLAEYYTDRKLPGVGISIGVTRLFYVLGEQGLLNDALNTAPADVLLLPMTEDLSFAVSLATRLRERGLRAQLYTENKKFKAKMNYADKTKIPYVLFLGEDEVASGVVTCKDMVTGEQTKGAPDEIIARIYAAIREKNAQKVIV
;
A
#
# COMPACT_ATOMS: atom_id res chain seq x y z
N LEU A 1 -3.79 -41.77 13.90
CA LEU A 1 -4.19 -40.47 13.30
C LEU A 1 -4.45 -39.45 14.41
N PHE A 2 -5.28 -39.78 15.40
CA PHE A 2 -5.61 -38.89 16.50
C PHE A 2 -4.37 -38.43 17.30
N ASP A 3 -3.54 -39.36 17.72
CA ASP A 3 -2.34 -39.06 18.51
C ASP A 3 -1.38 -38.13 17.78
N ARG A 4 -1.16 -38.38 16.49
CA ARG A 4 -0.33 -37.53 15.66
C ARG A 4 -0.90 -36.11 15.53
N GLY A 5 -2.21 -35.98 15.29
CA GLY A 5 -2.85 -34.67 15.21
C GLY A 5 -2.79 -33.91 16.52
N TYR A 6 -2.94 -34.58 17.64
CA TYR A 6 -2.80 -34.01 18.96
C TYR A 6 -1.38 -33.51 19.25
N GLU A 7 -0.37 -34.31 18.91
CA GLU A 7 1.03 -33.94 19.08
C GLU A 7 1.41 -32.72 18.25
N GLU A 8 1.01 -32.73 16.95
CA GLU A 8 1.26 -31.61 16.03
C GLU A 8 0.62 -30.32 16.54
N LEU A 9 -0.66 -30.35 16.93
CA LEU A 9 -1.38 -29.20 17.41
C LEU A 9 -0.82 -28.68 18.76
N SER A 10 -0.50 -29.59 19.67
CA SER A 10 0.11 -29.25 20.97
C SER A 10 1.47 -28.58 20.79
N THR A 11 2.23 -29.03 19.79
CA THR A 11 3.53 -28.44 19.43
C THR A 11 3.35 -27.01 18.91
N VAL A 12 2.38 -26.80 18.03
CA VAL A 12 2.06 -25.46 17.50
C VAL A 12 1.68 -24.52 18.64
N ILE A 13 0.79 -24.93 19.54
CA ILE A 13 0.35 -24.12 20.69
C ILE A 13 1.55 -23.75 21.58
N LYS A 14 2.41 -24.71 21.88
CA LYS A 14 3.63 -24.48 22.66
C LYS A 14 4.53 -23.42 22.03
N TYR A 15 4.71 -23.48 20.72
CA TYR A 15 5.58 -22.53 20.01
C TYR A 15 4.95 -21.16 19.84
N LEU A 16 3.63 -21.05 19.73
CA LEU A 16 2.95 -19.74 19.74
C LEU A 16 3.30 -18.96 21.01
N GLY A 17 3.29 -19.60 22.16
CA GLY A 17 3.76 -19.00 23.42
C GLY A 17 5.24 -18.57 23.35
N GLY A 18 6.11 -19.40 22.75
CA GLY A 18 7.53 -19.08 22.55
C GLY A 18 7.76 -17.90 21.61
N PHE A 19 6.88 -17.68 20.64
CA PHE A 19 6.88 -16.52 19.74
C PHE A 19 6.24 -15.25 20.36
N GLY A 20 5.78 -15.33 21.62
CA GLY A 20 5.18 -14.20 22.32
C GLY A 20 3.72 -13.91 21.91
N VAL A 21 3.04 -14.87 21.28
CA VAL A 21 1.61 -14.74 20.98
C VAL A 21 0.83 -14.93 22.30
N ALA A 22 0.09 -13.90 22.69
CA ALA A 22 -0.70 -13.92 23.91
C ALA A 22 -1.84 -14.95 23.79
N GLN A 23 -2.16 -15.64 24.89
CA GLN A 23 -3.11 -16.75 24.88
C GLN A 23 -4.53 -16.32 24.50
N GLU A 24 -4.91 -15.08 24.79
CA GLU A 24 -6.18 -14.48 24.39
C GLU A 24 -6.31 -14.25 22.88
N ASN A 25 -5.20 -14.29 22.14
CA ASN A 25 -5.19 -14.05 20.70
C ASN A 25 -5.31 -15.33 19.87
N PHE A 26 -5.39 -16.50 20.51
CA PHE A 26 -5.62 -17.75 19.78
C PHE A 26 -6.48 -18.74 20.60
N LYS A 27 -7.18 -19.58 19.88
CA LYS A 27 -7.93 -20.71 20.47
C LYS A 27 -7.85 -21.93 19.59
N VAL A 28 -7.97 -23.10 20.18
CA VAL A 28 -8.22 -24.35 19.42
C VAL A 28 -9.70 -24.44 19.12
N ASP A 29 -10.02 -24.59 17.85
CA ASP A 29 -11.39 -24.71 17.39
C ASP A 29 -11.52 -25.90 16.41
N LEU A 30 -12.09 -26.99 16.90
CA LEU A 30 -12.26 -28.21 16.13
C LEU A 30 -13.40 -28.14 15.12
N THR A 31 -14.14 -27.03 15.08
CA THR A 31 -15.21 -26.80 14.10
C THR A 31 -14.70 -26.16 12.81
N ILE A 32 -13.43 -25.80 12.74
CA ILE A 32 -12.82 -25.29 11.51
C ILE A 32 -12.75 -26.45 10.51
N ALA A 33 -13.74 -26.51 9.64
CA ALA A 33 -13.80 -27.42 8.51
C ALA A 33 -13.49 -26.61 7.25
N ARG A 34 -12.19 -26.40 6.98
CA ARG A 34 -11.73 -25.64 5.82
C ARG A 34 -10.87 -26.48 4.92
N GLY A 35 -10.93 -26.07 3.71
CA GLY A 35 -9.87 -26.29 2.77
C GLY A 35 -10.30 -27.16 1.62
N LEU A 36 -9.53 -26.99 0.61
CA LEU A 36 -9.36 -27.92 -0.46
C LEU A 36 -8.68 -29.17 0.13
N ASP A 37 -8.91 -30.31 -0.43
CA ASP A 37 -8.45 -31.63 0.07
C ASP A 37 -6.92 -31.81 0.18
N TYR A 38 -6.16 -30.73 -0.04
CA TYR A 38 -4.71 -30.76 0.01
C TYR A 38 -4.10 -30.49 1.39
N TYR A 39 -4.86 -30.02 2.37
CA TYR A 39 -4.32 -29.85 3.73
C TYR A 39 -4.10 -31.18 4.41
N THR A 40 -2.90 -31.37 4.95
CA THR A 40 -2.47 -32.63 5.57
C THR A 40 -2.17 -32.50 7.07
N GLY A 41 -2.27 -31.30 7.63
CA GLY A 41 -1.97 -31.03 9.02
C GLY A 41 -2.78 -29.85 9.57
N THR A 42 -2.20 -29.10 10.48
CA THR A 42 -2.86 -27.97 11.14
C THR A 42 -3.39 -26.95 10.12
N VAL A 43 -4.66 -26.59 10.27
CA VAL A 43 -5.31 -25.48 9.56
C VAL A 43 -5.60 -24.34 10.54
N TYR A 44 -5.64 -23.12 10.05
CA TYR A 44 -5.89 -21.95 10.87
C TYR A 44 -6.72 -20.90 10.15
N GLU A 45 -7.43 -20.13 10.94
CA GLU A 45 -8.20 -18.96 10.50
C GLU A 45 -7.92 -17.79 11.42
N THR A 46 -7.99 -16.59 10.86
CA THR A 46 -7.84 -15.36 11.64
C THR A 46 -9.11 -14.52 11.47
N ALA A 47 -9.71 -14.17 12.59
CA ALA A 47 -10.83 -13.24 12.64
C ALA A 47 -10.42 -11.97 13.37
N LEU A 48 -11.12 -10.86 13.10
CA LEU A 48 -10.97 -9.63 13.86
C LEU A 48 -11.75 -9.75 15.18
N LEU A 49 -11.09 -9.55 16.31
CA LEU A 49 -11.70 -9.72 17.64
C LEU A 49 -12.88 -8.76 17.85
N ASP A 50 -12.74 -7.51 17.43
CA ASP A 50 -13.78 -6.48 17.57
C ASP A 50 -14.88 -6.59 16.49
N TYR A 51 -14.66 -7.39 15.45
CA TYR A 51 -15.58 -7.53 14.31
C TYR A 51 -15.79 -8.99 13.89
N PRO A 52 -16.20 -9.88 14.81
CA PRO A 52 -16.31 -11.32 14.55
C PRO A 52 -17.33 -11.67 13.46
N GLN A 53 -18.33 -10.79 13.23
CA GLN A 53 -19.37 -10.96 12.20
C GLN A 53 -18.81 -10.93 10.77
N ILE A 54 -17.59 -10.44 10.58
CA ILE A 54 -16.94 -10.34 9.27
C ILE A 54 -16.40 -11.71 8.83
N GLY A 55 -16.20 -12.59 9.77
CA GLY A 55 -15.61 -13.91 9.56
C GLY A 55 -14.10 -13.84 9.33
N SER A 56 -13.56 -14.88 8.70
CA SER A 56 -12.13 -15.01 8.50
C SER A 56 -11.58 -13.99 7.50
N VAL A 57 -10.57 -13.23 7.91
CA VAL A 57 -9.82 -12.28 7.07
C VAL A 57 -8.49 -12.86 6.58
N CYS A 58 -8.03 -13.95 7.20
CA CYS A 58 -6.84 -14.66 6.81
C CYS A 58 -7.01 -16.13 7.14
N SER A 59 -6.50 -17.02 6.31
CA SER A 59 -6.54 -18.45 6.56
C SER A 59 -5.38 -19.18 5.89
N GLY A 60 -5.13 -20.38 6.34
CA GLY A 60 -4.10 -21.22 5.77
C GLY A 60 -3.98 -22.57 6.45
N GLY A 61 -2.92 -23.27 6.14
CA GLY A 61 -2.66 -24.57 6.73
C GLY A 61 -1.41 -25.23 6.17
N ARG A 62 -1.09 -26.37 6.77
CA ARG A 62 0.01 -27.23 6.34
C ARG A 62 -0.45 -28.15 5.22
N TYR A 63 0.38 -28.29 4.22
CA TYR A 63 0.23 -29.24 3.12
C TYR A 63 1.58 -29.90 2.80
N ASP A 64 1.59 -31.23 2.77
CA ASP A 64 2.82 -31.99 2.55
C ASP A 64 2.91 -32.51 1.11
N ASN A 65 1.78 -32.72 0.44
CA ASN A 65 1.72 -33.46 -0.82
C ASN A 65 1.35 -32.58 -2.02
N LEU A 66 1.11 -31.28 -1.83
CA LEU A 66 0.66 -30.41 -2.93
C LEU A 66 1.66 -30.34 -4.09
N ALA A 67 2.96 -30.37 -3.78
CA ALA A 67 4.00 -30.33 -4.78
C ALA A 67 4.07 -31.62 -5.64
N GLU A 68 3.55 -32.75 -5.15
CA GLU A 68 3.58 -34.04 -5.86
C GLU A 68 2.81 -34.01 -7.19
N TYR A 69 1.87 -33.03 -7.35
CA TYR A 69 1.19 -32.81 -8.63
C TYR A 69 2.10 -32.23 -9.72
N TYR A 70 3.27 -31.70 -9.34
CA TYR A 70 4.18 -30.99 -10.27
C TYR A 70 5.60 -31.51 -10.26
N THR A 71 5.97 -32.33 -9.27
CA THR A 71 7.35 -32.86 -9.10
C THR A 71 7.33 -34.13 -8.26
N ASP A 72 8.29 -35.03 -8.51
CA ASP A 72 8.51 -36.24 -7.72
C ASP A 72 9.16 -35.98 -6.35
N ARG A 73 9.44 -34.71 -6.04
CA ARG A 73 10.03 -34.31 -4.75
C ARG A 73 8.96 -34.06 -3.71
N LYS A 74 9.16 -34.61 -2.50
CA LYS A 74 8.37 -34.23 -1.33
C LYS A 74 8.78 -32.84 -0.86
N LEU A 75 7.89 -31.87 -1.02
CA LEU A 75 8.09 -30.49 -0.60
C LEU A 75 6.95 -30.09 0.32
N PRO A 76 7.07 -30.39 1.64
CA PRO A 76 6.08 -29.96 2.60
C PRO A 76 6.05 -28.43 2.67
N GLY A 77 4.85 -27.87 2.84
CA GLY A 77 4.67 -26.43 2.91
C GLY A 77 3.61 -26.03 3.93
N VAL A 78 3.72 -24.78 4.33
CA VAL A 78 2.67 -24.06 5.08
C VAL A 78 2.35 -22.81 4.29
N GLY A 79 1.07 -22.59 4.02
CA GLY A 79 0.61 -21.45 3.26
C GLY A 79 -0.31 -20.56 4.08
N ILE A 80 -0.32 -19.29 3.73
CA ILE A 80 -1.22 -18.29 4.28
C ILE A 80 -1.85 -17.50 3.12
N SER A 81 -3.14 -17.23 3.24
CA SER A 81 -3.89 -16.36 2.32
C SER A 81 -4.55 -15.25 3.12
N ILE A 82 -4.24 -14.02 2.77
CA ILE A 82 -4.82 -12.83 3.38
C ILE A 82 -5.85 -12.22 2.43
N GLY A 83 -7.08 -12.07 2.89
CA GLY A 83 -8.16 -11.43 2.15
C GLY A 83 -8.02 -9.91 2.16
N VAL A 84 -7.02 -9.37 1.45
CA VAL A 84 -6.68 -7.93 1.46
C VAL A 84 -7.89 -7.06 1.09
N THR A 85 -8.62 -7.42 0.05
CA THR A 85 -9.83 -6.68 -0.38
C THR A 85 -10.89 -6.67 0.73
N ARG A 86 -11.13 -7.82 1.38
CA ARG A 86 -12.08 -7.94 2.48
C ARG A 86 -11.64 -7.09 3.66
N LEU A 87 -10.36 -7.20 4.06
CA LEU A 87 -9.80 -6.44 5.17
C LEU A 87 -9.91 -4.93 4.91
N PHE A 88 -9.52 -4.48 3.72
CA PHE A 88 -9.60 -3.08 3.33
C PHE A 88 -11.05 -2.55 3.34
N TYR A 89 -11.99 -3.31 2.79
CA TYR A 89 -13.41 -2.97 2.79
C TYR A 89 -13.93 -2.80 4.22
N VAL A 90 -13.64 -3.75 5.09
CA VAL A 90 -14.09 -3.73 6.48
C VAL A 90 -13.51 -2.54 7.24
N LEU A 91 -12.20 -2.32 7.12
CA LEU A 91 -11.55 -1.18 7.77
C LEU A 91 -12.15 0.15 7.29
N GLY A 92 -12.55 0.23 6.02
CA GLY A 92 -13.25 1.39 5.46
C GLY A 92 -14.64 1.60 6.06
N GLU A 93 -15.48 0.55 6.10
CA GLU A 93 -16.83 0.60 6.67
C GLU A 93 -16.82 0.95 8.16
N GLN A 94 -15.77 0.56 8.88
CA GLN A 94 -15.61 0.87 10.31
C GLN A 94 -14.96 2.25 10.56
N GLY A 95 -14.64 3.02 9.50
CA GLY A 95 -13.99 4.32 9.63
C GLY A 95 -12.54 4.25 10.15
N LEU A 96 -11.93 3.05 10.12
CA LEU A 96 -10.54 2.84 10.55
C LEU A 96 -9.52 3.20 9.47
N LEU A 97 -9.96 3.34 8.23
CA LEU A 97 -9.19 3.94 7.13
C LEU A 97 -9.53 5.44 7.08
N ASN A 98 -9.04 6.16 8.05
CA ASN A 98 -9.28 7.60 8.14
C ASN A 98 -8.41 8.38 7.14
N ASP A 99 -8.58 9.73 7.14
CA ASP A 99 -7.87 10.70 6.28
C ASP A 99 -6.34 10.67 6.43
N ALA A 100 -5.81 9.87 7.35
CA ALA A 100 -4.37 9.63 7.48
C ALA A 100 -3.77 8.86 6.30
N LEU A 101 -4.58 8.08 5.57
CA LEU A 101 -4.10 7.42 4.37
C LEU A 101 -3.90 8.45 3.26
N ASN A 102 -2.67 8.56 2.81
CA ASN A 102 -2.37 9.32 1.59
C ASN A 102 -2.80 8.49 0.37
N THR A 103 -4.03 8.68 -0.08
CA THR A 103 -4.60 7.97 -1.23
C THR A 103 -4.12 8.53 -2.57
N ALA A 104 -3.41 9.66 -2.57
CA ALA A 104 -2.85 10.23 -3.78
C ALA A 104 -1.81 9.29 -4.41
N PRO A 105 -1.88 9.02 -5.71
CA PRO A 105 -0.95 8.13 -6.40
C PRO A 105 0.48 8.71 -6.47
N ALA A 106 0.60 10.02 -6.32
CA ALA A 106 1.87 10.74 -6.31
C ALA A 106 1.83 11.92 -5.32
N ASP A 107 2.99 12.42 -4.96
CA ASP A 107 3.15 13.65 -4.18
C ASP A 107 3.17 14.88 -5.09
N VAL A 108 3.64 14.70 -6.33
CA VAL A 108 3.80 15.77 -7.31
C VAL A 108 3.31 15.30 -8.68
N LEU A 109 2.48 16.11 -9.32
CA LEU A 109 2.09 15.95 -10.72
C LEU A 109 2.80 16.99 -11.57
N LEU A 110 3.55 16.54 -12.57
CA LEU A 110 4.13 17.41 -13.59
C LEU A 110 3.17 17.55 -14.75
N LEU A 111 2.83 18.78 -15.09
CA LEU A 111 1.95 19.13 -16.22
C LEU A 111 2.74 19.81 -17.34
N PRO A 112 3.35 19.07 -18.25
CA PRO A 112 3.98 19.67 -19.42
C PRO A 112 2.90 20.25 -20.35
N MET A 113 3.20 21.44 -20.88
CA MET A 113 2.38 22.15 -21.86
C MET A 113 3.16 22.37 -23.16
N THR A 114 4.31 21.73 -23.29
CA THR A 114 5.19 21.70 -24.46
C THR A 114 5.14 20.33 -25.13
N GLU A 115 5.48 20.24 -26.41
CA GLU A 115 5.61 18.97 -27.12
C GLU A 115 6.86 18.19 -26.67
N ASP A 116 7.97 18.89 -26.44
CA ASP A 116 9.18 18.29 -25.90
C ASP A 116 9.04 18.07 -24.39
N LEU A 117 9.11 16.83 -23.97
CA LEU A 117 8.99 16.41 -22.57
C LEU A 117 10.34 16.29 -21.85
N SER A 118 11.46 16.58 -22.51
CA SER A 118 12.81 16.36 -21.95
C SER A 118 13.01 17.04 -20.60
N PHE A 119 12.57 18.29 -20.47
CA PHE A 119 12.65 19.04 -19.20
C PHE A 119 11.77 18.39 -18.11
N ALA A 120 10.55 18.00 -18.46
CA ALA A 120 9.62 17.38 -17.53
C ALA A 120 10.12 16.00 -17.06
N VAL A 121 10.70 15.20 -17.94
CA VAL A 121 11.29 13.90 -17.63
C VAL A 121 12.49 14.06 -16.69
N SER A 122 13.39 15.00 -17.01
CA SER A 122 14.54 15.32 -16.14
C SER A 122 14.08 15.76 -14.75
N LEU A 123 13.10 16.65 -14.68
CA LEU A 123 12.56 17.13 -13.39
C LEU A 123 11.88 16.01 -12.61
N ALA A 124 11.12 15.13 -13.24
CA ALA A 124 10.50 13.96 -12.61
C ALA A 124 11.56 13.01 -12.02
N THR A 125 12.68 12.82 -12.73
CA THR A 125 13.80 12.00 -12.23
C THR A 125 14.41 12.62 -10.97
N ARG A 126 14.70 13.92 -10.99
CA ARG A 126 15.24 14.64 -9.81
C ARG A 126 14.31 14.60 -8.59
N LEU A 127 12.99 14.72 -8.79
CA LEU A 127 12.00 14.55 -7.72
C LEU A 127 12.06 13.15 -7.11
N ARG A 128 12.15 12.12 -7.94
CA ARG A 128 12.23 10.71 -7.51
C ARG A 128 13.52 10.40 -6.77
N GLU A 129 14.65 10.92 -7.24
CA GLU A 129 15.95 10.81 -6.55
C GLU A 129 15.93 11.43 -5.16
N ARG A 130 15.09 12.43 -4.92
CA ARG A 130 14.84 13.01 -3.60
C ARG A 130 13.80 12.23 -2.77
N GLY A 131 13.29 11.12 -3.30
CA GLY A 131 12.31 10.27 -2.60
C GLY A 131 10.87 10.76 -2.68
N LEU A 132 10.55 11.70 -3.59
CA LEU A 132 9.19 12.14 -3.86
C LEU A 132 8.54 11.25 -4.93
N ARG A 133 7.29 10.88 -4.75
CA ARG A 133 6.50 10.18 -5.76
C ARG A 133 6.06 11.19 -6.80
N ALA A 134 6.66 11.14 -7.98
CA ALA A 134 6.40 12.07 -9.06
C ALA A 134 5.68 11.37 -10.22
N GLN A 135 4.58 11.94 -10.69
CA GLN A 135 3.84 11.50 -11.85
C GLN A 135 3.93 12.53 -12.96
N LEU A 136 4.26 12.07 -14.17
CA LEU A 136 4.23 12.89 -15.37
C LEU A 136 2.88 12.70 -16.08
N TYR A 137 2.17 13.77 -16.35
CA TYR A 137 0.94 13.73 -17.12
C TYR A 137 1.27 13.75 -18.62
N THR A 138 1.02 12.65 -19.31
CA THR A 138 1.42 12.46 -20.71
C THR A 138 0.26 12.57 -21.71
N GLU A 139 -0.99 12.65 -21.23
CA GLU A 139 -2.12 12.76 -22.15
C GLU A 139 -2.23 14.18 -22.74
N ASN A 140 -2.47 14.26 -24.04
CA ASN A 140 -2.72 15.53 -24.70
C ASN A 140 -4.17 16.00 -24.48
N LYS A 141 -4.42 16.62 -23.32
CA LYS A 141 -5.73 17.16 -22.93
C LYS A 141 -5.64 18.63 -22.58
N LYS A 142 -6.79 19.31 -22.64
CA LYS A 142 -6.90 20.73 -22.25
C LYS A 142 -6.49 20.92 -20.79
N PHE A 143 -5.91 22.04 -20.45
CA PHE A 143 -5.43 22.42 -19.12
C PHE A 143 -6.43 22.12 -17.99
N LYS A 144 -7.71 22.49 -18.20
CA LYS A 144 -8.79 22.21 -17.23
C LYS A 144 -8.91 20.71 -16.90
N ALA A 145 -8.76 19.83 -17.90
CA ALA A 145 -8.84 18.39 -17.68
C ALA A 145 -7.64 17.86 -16.89
N LYS A 146 -6.44 18.40 -17.16
CA LYS A 146 -5.21 18.09 -16.41
C LYS A 146 -5.35 18.50 -14.94
N MET A 147 -5.89 19.69 -14.67
CA MET A 147 -6.13 20.18 -13.31
C MET A 147 -7.20 19.36 -12.56
N ASN A 148 -8.29 19.00 -13.26
CA ASN A 148 -9.31 18.13 -12.69
C ASN A 148 -8.76 16.74 -12.32
N TYR A 149 -7.78 16.25 -13.05
CA TYR A 149 -7.10 15.00 -12.72
C TYR A 149 -6.35 15.12 -11.39
N ALA A 150 -5.55 16.17 -11.21
CA ALA A 150 -4.83 16.44 -9.97
C ALA A 150 -5.78 16.52 -8.76
N ASP A 151 -6.89 17.25 -8.94
CA ASP A 151 -7.90 17.41 -7.88
C ASP A 151 -8.60 16.09 -7.53
N LYS A 152 -9.07 15.34 -8.52
CA LYS A 152 -9.72 14.03 -8.31
C LYS A 152 -8.82 13.00 -7.66
N THR A 153 -7.53 13.00 -8.03
CA THR A 153 -6.54 12.07 -7.47
C THR A 153 -5.93 12.55 -6.17
N LYS A 154 -6.32 13.75 -5.69
CA LYS A 154 -5.81 14.35 -4.44
C LYS A 154 -4.29 14.51 -4.40
N ILE A 155 -3.65 14.68 -5.56
CA ILE A 155 -2.22 14.97 -5.63
C ILE A 155 -1.97 16.36 -5.07
N PRO A 156 -1.14 16.51 -4.01
CA PRO A 156 -1.04 17.78 -3.28
C PRO A 156 -0.28 18.88 -4.01
N TYR A 157 0.66 18.53 -4.90
CA TYR A 157 1.46 19.51 -5.62
C TYR A 157 1.41 19.32 -7.13
N VAL A 158 1.28 20.41 -7.86
CA VAL A 158 1.29 20.42 -9.33
C VAL A 158 2.38 21.36 -9.82
N LEU A 159 3.24 20.87 -10.74
CA LEU A 159 4.25 21.67 -11.41
C LEU A 159 3.81 21.98 -12.84
N PHE A 160 3.69 23.25 -13.16
CA PHE A 160 3.41 23.73 -14.52
C PHE A 160 4.72 23.90 -15.28
N LEU A 161 4.77 23.36 -16.47
CA LEU A 161 5.96 23.36 -17.34
C LEU A 161 5.54 23.83 -18.73
N GLY A 162 5.34 25.14 -18.87
CA GLY A 162 5.06 25.81 -20.12
C GLY A 162 6.34 26.19 -20.87
N GLU A 163 6.21 26.80 -22.02
CA GLU A 163 7.35 27.26 -22.82
C GLU A 163 8.22 28.25 -22.05
N ASP A 164 7.62 29.18 -21.31
CA ASP A 164 8.33 30.17 -20.50
C ASP A 164 9.12 29.51 -19.36
N GLU A 165 8.54 28.53 -18.69
CA GLU A 165 9.21 27.76 -17.64
C GLU A 165 10.40 26.99 -18.19
N VAL A 166 10.23 26.31 -19.31
CA VAL A 166 11.30 25.57 -19.99
C VAL A 166 12.42 26.50 -20.44
N ALA A 167 12.07 27.62 -21.09
CA ALA A 167 13.05 28.59 -21.60
C ALA A 167 13.85 29.29 -20.50
N SER A 168 13.20 29.58 -19.36
CA SER A 168 13.85 30.26 -18.24
C SER A 168 14.51 29.30 -17.23
N GLY A 169 14.27 27.98 -17.37
CA GLY A 169 14.78 26.97 -16.44
C GLY A 169 14.16 27.05 -15.04
N VAL A 170 12.98 27.68 -14.89
CA VAL A 170 12.24 27.77 -13.65
C VAL A 170 10.99 26.90 -13.69
N VAL A 171 10.37 26.66 -12.56
CA VAL A 171 9.11 25.93 -12.47
C VAL A 171 8.09 26.70 -11.65
N THR A 172 6.83 26.60 -12.03
CA THR A 172 5.70 27.12 -11.27
C THR A 172 5.04 25.96 -10.53
N CYS A 173 5.08 25.99 -9.20
CA CYS A 173 4.48 25.01 -8.32
C CYS A 173 3.17 25.55 -7.75
N LYS A 174 2.12 24.75 -7.80
CA LYS A 174 0.84 25.01 -7.11
C LYS A 174 0.63 23.99 -6.00
N ASP A 175 0.40 24.48 -4.79
CA ASP A 175 -0.17 23.70 -3.70
C ASP A 175 -1.68 23.55 -3.94
N MET A 176 -2.17 22.32 -4.06
CA MET A 176 -3.57 22.04 -4.36
C MET A 176 -4.48 22.17 -3.14
N VAL A 177 -3.92 22.20 -1.93
CA VAL A 177 -4.66 22.35 -0.67
C VAL A 177 -4.91 23.82 -0.38
N THR A 178 -3.84 24.63 -0.44
CA THR A 178 -3.91 26.08 -0.13
C THR A 178 -4.28 26.93 -1.35
N GLY A 179 -4.03 26.43 -2.56
CA GLY A 179 -4.17 27.16 -3.81
C GLY A 179 -2.97 28.11 -4.10
N GLU A 180 -2.01 28.20 -3.21
CA GLU A 180 -0.82 29.05 -3.36
C GLU A 180 0.03 28.62 -4.55
N GLN A 181 0.55 29.58 -5.29
CA GLN A 181 1.50 29.34 -6.37
C GLN A 181 2.84 29.99 -6.06
N THR A 182 3.91 29.25 -6.31
CA THR A 182 5.28 29.69 -6.12
C THR A 182 6.08 29.39 -7.38
N LYS A 183 6.86 30.35 -7.86
CA LYS A 183 7.77 30.20 -8.99
C LYS A 183 9.21 30.26 -8.48
N GLY A 184 10.07 29.35 -8.95
CA GLY A 184 11.47 29.31 -8.50
C GLY A 184 12.32 28.30 -9.27
N ALA A 185 13.58 28.22 -8.90
CA ALA A 185 14.50 27.25 -9.44
C ALA A 185 14.02 25.81 -9.08
N PRO A 186 14.23 24.84 -9.96
CA PRO A 186 13.78 23.46 -9.70
C PRO A 186 14.23 22.89 -8.36
N ASP A 187 15.49 23.11 -7.96
CA ASP A 187 16.03 22.59 -6.69
C ASP A 187 15.36 23.21 -5.46
N GLU A 188 15.05 24.48 -5.51
CA GLU A 188 14.34 25.19 -4.44
C GLU A 188 12.92 24.66 -4.28
N ILE A 189 12.21 24.48 -5.39
CA ILE A 189 10.85 23.94 -5.40
C ILE A 189 10.84 22.49 -4.93
N ILE A 190 11.78 21.66 -5.37
CA ILE A 190 11.92 20.28 -4.91
C ILE A 190 12.18 20.23 -3.40
N ALA A 191 13.10 21.05 -2.89
CA ALA A 191 13.43 21.10 -1.46
C ALA A 191 12.22 21.52 -0.62
N ARG A 192 11.47 22.54 -1.07
CA ARG A 192 10.24 23.01 -0.40
C ARG A 192 9.17 21.90 -0.34
N ILE A 193 8.89 21.26 -1.47
CA ILE A 193 7.90 20.17 -1.51
C ILE A 193 8.33 19.02 -0.61
N TYR A 194 9.61 18.64 -0.65
CA TYR A 194 10.14 17.56 0.16
C TYR A 194 9.99 17.84 1.66
N ALA A 195 10.32 19.05 2.10
CA ALA A 195 10.16 19.46 3.48
C ALA A 195 8.68 19.37 3.93
N ALA A 196 7.76 19.93 3.13
CA ALA A 196 6.33 19.92 3.44
C ALA A 196 5.73 18.51 3.49
N ILE A 197 6.12 17.61 2.57
CA ILE A 197 5.67 16.21 2.58
C ILE A 197 6.22 15.47 3.79
N ARG A 198 7.48 15.68 4.17
CA ARG A 198 8.06 15.05 5.37
C ARG A 198 7.42 15.52 6.66
N GLU A 199 7.17 16.81 6.79
CA GLU A 199 6.47 17.36 7.96
C GLU A 199 5.07 16.78 8.11
N LYS A 200 4.30 16.73 7.01
CA LYS A 200 2.96 16.14 6.99
C LYS A 200 2.99 14.64 7.35
N ASN A 201 3.98 13.90 6.91
CA ASN A 201 4.13 12.49 7.25
C ASN A 201 4.57 12.28 8.71
N ALA A 202 5.43 13.13 9.24
CA ALA A 202 5.85 13.08 10.65
C ALA A 202 4.68 13.31 11.61
N GLN A 203 3.78 14.25 11.29
CA GLN A 203 2.58 14.52 12.09
C GLN A 203 1.57 13.35 12.10
N LYS A 204 1.61 12.47 11.10
CA LYS A 204 0.71 11.29 10.98
C LYS A 204 1.19 10.08 11.80
N VAL A 205 2.44 10.02 12.19
CA VAL A 205 3.04 8.88 12.94
C VAL A 205 2.81 9.00 14.45
N ILE A 206 2.24 10.12 14.93
CA ILE A 206 2.05 10.40 16.37
C ILE A 206 0.60 10.10 16.83
N VAL A 207 -0.17 9.29 16.10
CA VAL A 207 -1.52 8.85 16.53
C VAL A 207 -1.54 7.32 16.67
#